data_75dcc6ed21af0e3cf40c0eecb764ff41
#
_entry.id   75dcc6ed21af0e3cf40c0eecb764ff41
#
_cell.length_a   1.000
_cell.length_b   1.000
_cell.length_c   1.000
_cell.angle_alpha   90.00
_cell.angle_beta   90.00
_cell.angle_gamma   90.00
#
_symmetry.space_group_name_H-M   'P 1'
#
loop_
_entity.id
_entity.type
_entity.pdbx_description
1 polymer ?
#
loop_
_entity_poly.entity_id
_entity_poly.type
_entity_poly.pdbx_seq_one_letter_code
_entity_poly.pdbx_strand_id
1 'polypeptide(L)'
;MGNMKVYEALARQLRADSIRCSTIAGSGHPTSSLSAADLMAVLLAGHLRYDWSEPKNPANDHLIFSKGHASPLNYALFRAAGAITDQELMTFRKRGSRLEGHPTPVVPWVDVATGSLGQGLPIAVGIALAGKRVLGAPYHVWTLTGDSELAEGSIWEGLDHAGHERLANFTAIFDVNRLGQHGPTELEWNLDVYAARAKAFGCEPIVIDGHDVAAIDEALARARHADGPTVIVAKTVKGKGVSFLEDKEGWHGKALDEEQARRALAEIGDVPSRTFPTLKPDPWQPPKRPAPRMPEWKTYREPLATRKAYGEALAALGAARADVVVLDGEVSNSTHAEDFKKTAADRFFEMYIAEQQMVAAAVGMQVVGLIPFASTFAAFMTRAFDFVRMAAISRASIRLCGSHAGVSIGEDGPSQMALEDLAMMRAVHGSTVLYPCDANQTARLVGLMAEYGGISYLRTTREKTPILYTDRLEEFRVGGSRIVRGGAPDDAVAVVAAGITVHEAIKAADEVRGKIKVRVIDAYSVKPIDTVALVDAARATGGRLCVVEDHWIQGGLGDAVLAALAEAGVAREIERFVHLAVRDMPGSGKPAELLDAAGISARHIVNAVRELAGSGRGGHR
;
A
#
# COMPACT_ATOMS: atom_id res chain seq x y z
N MET A 1 34.32 -3.55 -28.01
CA MET A 1 34.16 -4.98 -28.43
C MET A 1 34.16 -5.94 -27.25
N GLY A 2 34.95 -5.73 -26.15
CA GLY A 2 34.97 -6.64 -25.00
C GLY A 2 33.63 -6.75 -24.26
N ASN A 3 32.96 -5.63 -24.01
CA ASN A 3 31.71 -5.60 -23.24
C ASN A 3 30.53 -6.25 -23.98
N MET A 4 30.40 -6.08 -25.29
CA MET A 4 29.30 -6.67 -26.08
C MET A 4 29.26 -8.19 -25.96
N LYS A 5 30.43 -8.88 -26.05
CA LYS A 5 30.51 -10.35 -25.85
C LYS A 5 30.08 -10.77 -24.43
N VAL A 6 30.35 -9.94 -23.44
CA VAL A 6 29.92 -10.19 -22.06
C VAL A 6 28.41 -10.10 -21.95
N TYR A 7 27.79 -9.07 -22.54
CA TYR A 7 26.34 -8.87 -22.56
C TYR A 7 25.62 -10.02 -23.25
N GLU A 8 26.07 -10.41 -24.45
CA GLU A 8 25.53 -11.55 -25.20
C GLU A 8 25.63 -12.88 -24.44
N ALA A 9 26.78 -13.12 -23.79
CA ALA A 9 26.98 -14.33 -22.99
C ALA A 9 26.06 -14.34 -21.74
N LEU A 10 25.92 -13.20 -21.08
CA LEU A 10 25.01 -13.05 -19.95
C LEU A 10 23.55 -13.22 -20.37
N ALA A 11 23.12 -12.61 -21.48
CA ALA A 11 21.75 -12.74 -21.99
C ALA A 11 21.39 -14.20 -22.28
N ARG A 12 22.32 -14.97 -22.86
CA ARG A 12 22.14 -16.42 -23.08
C ARG A 12 22.00 -17.17 -21.75
N GLN A 13 22.85 -16.87 -20.75
CA GLN A 13 22.74 -17.49 -19.42
C GLN A 13 21.40 -17.17 -18.75
N LEU A 14 20.96 -15.90 -18.79
CA LEU A 14 19.67 -15.49 -18.21
C LEU A 14 18.49 -16.24 -18.85
N ARG A 15 18.52 -16.47 -20.16
CA ARG A 15 17.53 -17.30 -20.86
C ARG A 15 17.58 -18.75 -20.40
N ALA A 16 18.78 -19.35 -20.39
CA ALA A 16 18.97 -20.73 -19.95
C ALA A 16 18.52 -20.95 -18.50
N ASP A 17 18.90 -20.07 -17.59
CA ASP A 17 18.55 -20.15 -16.18
C ASP A 17 17.03 -19.95 -15.95
N SER A 18 16.39 -19.05 -16.71
CA SER A 18 14.93 -18.87 -16.68
C SER A 18 14.16 -20.10 -17.15
N ILE A 19 14.65 -20.79 -18.18
CA ILE A 19 14.09 -22.07 -18.65
C ILE A 19 14.30 -23.15 -17.59
N ARG A 20 15.52 -23.33 -17.08
CA ARG A 20 15.90 -24.38 -16.13
C ARG A 20 15.03 -24.30 -14.85
N CYS A 21 14.97 -23.14 -14.22
CA CYS A 21 14.23 -23.00 -12.97
C CYS A 21 12.71 -23.17 -13.15
N SER A 22 12.13 -22.65 -14.24
CA SER A 22 10.70 -22.80 -14.52
C SER A 22 10.32 -24.23 -14.91
N THR A 23 11.18 -24.94 -15.65
CA THR A 23 10.98 -26.36 -16.00
C THR A 23 11.00 -27.24 -14.74
N ILE A 24 12.00 -27.07 -13.86
CA ILE A 24 12.08 -27.83 -12.60
C ILE A 24 10.91 -27.54 -11.67
N ALA A 25 10.37 -26.32 -11.72
CA ALA A 25 9.18 -25.96 -10.97
C ALA A 25 7.88 -26.48 -11.60
N GLY A 26 7.90 -26.90 -12.87
CA GLY A 26 6.70 -27.21 -13.67
C GLY A 26 5.77 -26.01 -13.84
N SER A 27 6.26 -24.80 -13.59
CA SER A 27 5.46 -23.57 -13.54
C SER A 27 6.35 -22.33 -13.69
N GLY A 28 5.81 -21.27 -14.28
CA GLY A 28 6.54 -20.01 -14.47
C GLY A 28 6.24 -19.37 -15.82
N HIS A 29 6.94 -18.26 -16.10
CA HIS A 29 6.75 -17.47 -17.33
C HIS A 29 8.07 -17.37 -18.11
N PRO A 30 8.62 -18.50 -18.63
CA PRO A 30 9.90 -18.45 -19.34
C PRO A 30 9.86 -17.51 -20.54
N THR A 31 8.83 -17.56 -21.38
CA THR A 31 8.76 -16.72 -22.60
C THR A 31 8.80 -15.22 -22.33
N SER A 32 8.16 -14.77 -21.25
CA SER A 32 8.22 -13.36 -20.80
C SER A 32 9.58 -12.98 -20.20
N SER A 33 10.34 -13.96 -19.73
CA SER A 33 11.71 -13.81 -19.26
C SER A 33 12.70 -13.73 -20.43
N LEU A 34 12.48 -14.55 -21.45
CA LEU A 34 13.34 -14.60 -22.63
C LEU A 34 13.31 -13.30 -23.44
N SER A 35 12.15 -12.60 -23.49
CA SER A 35 12.02 -11.35 -24.25
C SER A 35 12.94 -10.24 -23.69
N ALA A 36 13.02 -10.09 -22.37
CA ALA A 36 13.76 -9.02 -21.72
C ALA A 36 15.21 -9.39 -21.33
N ALA A 37 15.68 -10.58 -21.71
CA ALA A 37 16.98 -11.07 -21.25
C ALA A 37 18.16 -10.20 -21.73
N ASP A 38 18.14 -9.68 -22.96
CA ASP A 38 19.18 -8.79 -23.48
C ASP A 38 19.18 -7.45 -22.74
N LEU A 39 18.01 -6.86 -22.57
CA LEU A 39 17.83 -5.61 -21.81
C LEU A 39 18.41 -5.71 -20.41
N MET A 40 18.08 -6.78 -19.69
CA MET A 40 18.53 -7.00 -18.32
C MET A 40 20.00 -7.42 -18.23
N ALA A 41 20.54 -8.09 -19.24
CA ALA A 41 21.96 -8.44 -19.29
C ALA A 41 22.86 -7.20 -19.41
N VAL A 42 22.49 -6.29 -20.32
CA VAL A 42 23.22 -5.01 -20.49
C VAL A 42 23.06 -4.13 -19.26
N LEU A 43 21.85 -4.04 -18.70
CA LEU A 43 21.60 -3.26 -17.48
C LEU A 43 22.46 -3.79 -16.31
N LEU A 44 22.45 -5.10 -16.03
CA LEU A 44 23.17 -5.70 -14.91
C LEU A 44 24.68 -5.50 -15.01
N ALA A 45 25.25 -5.77 -16.18
CA ALA A 45 26.71 -5.80 -16.34
C ALA A 45 27.32 -4.43 -16.67
N GLY A 46 26.51 -3.47 -17.22
CA GLY A 46 27.01 -2.20 -17.72
C GLY A 46 26.50 -0.95 -17.00
N HIS A 47 25.34 -1.00 -16.36
CA HIS A 47 24.68 0.24 -15.89
C HIS A 47 24.14 0.17 -14.48
N LEU A 48 23.69 -0.98 -13.96
CA LEU A 48 23.14 -1.10 -12.62
C LEU A 48 24.26 -1.03 -11.57
N ARG A 49 24.28 0.02 -10.77
CA ARG A 49 25.24 0.21 -9.68
C ARG A 49 24.65 -0.35 -8.39
N TYR A 50 25.04 -1.57 -8.04
CA TYR A 50 24.43 -2.27 -6.90
C TYR A 50 25.44 -3.11 -6.14
N ASP A 51 25.55 -2.95 -4.83
CA ASP A 51 26.32 -3.84 -3.97
C ASP A 51 25.47 -5.01 -3.51
N TRP A 52 25.66 -6.16 -4.15
CA TRP A 52 24.90 -7.38 -3.88
C TRP A 52 25.17 -7.98 -2.50
N SER A 53 26.29 -7.60 -1.86
CA SER A 53 26.61 -8.01 -0.49
C SER A 53 25.94 -7.11 0.57
N GLU A 54 25.56 -5.88 0.19
CA GLU A 54 24.91 -4.89 1.04
C GLU A 54 23.62 -4.37 0.41
N PRO A 55 22.55 -5.16 0.38
CA PRO A 55 21.30 -4.80 -0.29
C PRO A 55 20.62 -3.54 0.29
N LYS A 56 20.99 -3.14 1.51
CA LYS A 56 20.48 -1.92 2.16
C LYS A 56 21.43 -0.72 2.03
N ASN A 57 22.47 -0.81 1.20
CA ASN A 57 23.34 0.33 0.94
C ASN A 57 22.52 1.47 0.31
N PRO A 58 22.46 2.67 0.92
CA PRO A 58 21.60 3.76 0.47
C PRO A 58 22.03 4.38 -0.86
N ALA A 59 23.16 4.01 -1.40
CA ALA A 59 23.64 4.42 -2.72
C ALA A 59 23.31 3.43 -3.84
N ASN A 60 22.76 2.25 -3.51
CA ASN A 60 22.36 1.26 -4.52
C ASN A 60 21.29 1.84 -5.45
N ASP A 61 21.45 1.61 -6.74
CA ASP A 61 20.35 1.78 -7.70
C ASP A 61 19.18 0.86 -7.32
N HIS A 62 17.98 1.21 -7.76
CA HIS A 62 16.80 0.38 -7.59
C HIS A 62 16.38 -0.24 -8.92
N LEU A 63 16.05 -1.54 -8.92
CA LEU A 63 15.53 -2.24 -10.09
C LEU A 63 14.19 -2.89 -9.76
N ILE A 64 13.12 -2.36 -10.33
CA ILE A 64 11.77 -2.85 -10.10
C ILE A 64 11.26 -3.62 -11.31
N PHE A 65 11.03 -4.91 -11.14
CA PHE A 65 10.34 -5.74 -12.13
C PHE A 65 8.83 -5.49 -12.04
N SER A 66 8.31 -4.46 -12.72
CA SER A 66 6.88 -4.16 -12.74
C SER A 66 6.10 -5.32 -13.37
N LYS A 67 6.60 -5.90 -14.47
CA LYS A 67 6.14 -7.19 -14.98
C LYS A 67 6.62 -8.36 -14.10
N GLY A 68 6.10 -8.43 -12.88
CA GLY A 68 6.56 -9.36 -11.84
C GLY A 68 6.50 -10.85 -12.22
N HIS A 69 5.69 -11.21 -13.22
CA HIS A 69 5.65 -12.57 -13.77
C HIS A 69 6.96 -12.99 -14.46
N ALA A 70 7.83 -12.03 -14.88
CA ALA A 70 9.18 -12.33 -15.34
C ALA A 70 10.15 -12.68 -14.19
N SER A 71 9.63 -13.18 -13.07
CA SER A 71 10.40 -13.61 -11.90
C SER A 71 11.53 -14.62 -12.20
N PRO A 72 11.41 -15.56 -13.15
CA PRO A 72 12.55 -16.41 -13.52
C PRO A 72 13.77 -15.60 -13.98
N LEU A 73 13.56 -14.54 -14.77
CA LEU A 73 14.62 -13.62 -15.20
C LEU A 73 15.20 -12.83 -14.02
N ASN A 74 14.34 -12.32 -13.14
CA ASN A 74 14.79 -11.57 -11.96
C ASN A 74 15.70 -12.43 -11.06
N TYR A 75 15.32 -13.67 -10.80
CA TYR A 75 16.14 -14.58 -10.00
C TYR A 75 17.40 -15.06 -10.75
N ALA A 76 17.32 -15.20 -12.07
CA ALA A 76 18.50 -15.45 -12.90
C ALA A 76 19.52 -14.30 -12.82
N LEU A 77 19.06 -13.03 -12.72
CA LEU A 77 19.94 -11.88 -12.46
C LEU A 77 20.67 -12.03 -11.12
N PHE A 78 19.94 -12.37 -10.05
CA PHE A 78 20.56 -12.60 -8.74
C PHE A 78 21.59 -13.73 -8.75
N ARG A 79 21.30 -14.78 -9.51
CA ARG A 79 22.24 -15.86 -9.73
C ARG A 79 23.50 -15.39 -10.50
N ALA A 80 23.30 -14.64 -11.58
CA ALA A 80 24.40 -14.12 -12.39
C ALA A 80 25.27 -13.11 -11.62
N ALA A 81 24.67 -12.32 -10.75
CA ALA A 81 25.37 -11.39 -9.84
C ALA A 81 26.09 -12.12 -8.67
N GLY A 82 25.85 -13.41 -8.46
CA GLY A 82 26.41 -14.16 -7.34
C GLY A 82 25.69 -13.97 -6.00
N ALA A 83 24.53 -13.35 -6.01
CA ALA A 83 23.71 -13.12 -4.81
C ALA A 83 23.01 -14.38 -4.31
N ILE A 84 22.67 -15.29 -5.23
CA ILE A 84 22.14 -16.62 -4.93
C ILE A 84 22.96 -17.69 -5.66
N THR A 85 22.89 -18.93 -5.17
CA THR A 85 23.54 -20.09 -5.81
C THR A 85 22.67 -20.69 -6.93
N ASP A 86 23.27 -21.50 -7.81
CA ASP A 86 22.53 -22.27 -8.81
C ASP A 86 21.54 -23.25 -8.14
N GLN A 87 21.94 -23.89 -7.04
CA GLN A 87 21.08 -24.79 -6.29
C GLN A 87 19.86 -24.02 -5.72
N GLU A 88 20.05 -22.81 -5.23
CA GLU A 88 18.94 -22.00 -4.74
C GLU A 88 18.01 -21.58 -5.88
N LEU A 89 18.54 -21.18 -7.05
CA LEU A 89 17.71 -20.84 -8.22
C LEU A 89 16.75 -21.99 -8.58
N MET A 90 17.21 -23.24 -8.48
CA MET A 90 16.41 -24.44 -8.75
C MET A 90 15.34 -24.73 -7.69
N THR A 91 15.24 -23.92 -6.63
CA THR A 91 14.13 -23.96 -5.65
C THR A 91 12.95 -23.07 -6.04
N PHE A 92 13.01 -22.37 -7.17
CA PHE A 92 11.95 -21.47 -7.65
C PHE A 92 10.56 -22.11 -7.52
N ARG A 93 9.62 -21.37 -6.93
CA ARG A 93 8.23 -21.80 -6.68
C ARG A 93 8.05 -23.05 -5.81
N LYS A 94 9.09 -23.60 -5.20
CA LYS A 94 8.95 -24.72 -4.27
C LYS A 94 8.51 -24.23 -2.88
N ARG A 95 7.72 -25.05 -2.18
CA ARG A 95 7.31 -24.73 -0.81
C ARG A 95 8.53 -24.51 0.09
N GLY A 96 8.55 -23.39 0.81
CA GLY A 96 9.65 -23.01 1.70
C GLY A 96 10.81 -22.28 1.01
N SER A 97 10.79 -22.14 -0.32
CA SER A 97 11.72 -21.28 -1.03
C SER A 97 11.34 -19.80 -0.89
N ARG A 98 12.33 -18.93 -0.76
CA ARG A 98 12.12 -17.49 -0.85
C ARG A 98 12.00 -16.97 -2.29
N LEU A 99 12.27 -17.82 -3.29
CA LEU A 99 12.09 -17.51 -4.71
C LEU A 99 10.66 -17.82 -5.13
N GLU A 100 9.76 -16.92 -4.73
CA GLU A 100 8.31 -17.04 -4.94
C GLU A 100 7.93 -16.85 -6.42
N GLY A 101 6.69 -17.13 -6.76
CA GLY A 101 6.18 -17.07 -8.13
C GLY A 101 6.24 -15.67 -8.76
N HIS A 102 6.18 -14.63 -7.93
CA HIS A 102 6.41 -13.23 -8.25
C HIS A 102 7.35 -12.65 -7.19
N PRO A 103 8.17 -11.64 -7.52
CA PRO A 103 9.13 -11.10 -6.57
C PRO A 103 8.47 -10.50 -5.33
N THR A 104 9.02 -10.80 -4.16
CA THR A 104 8.60 -10.20 -2.88
C THR A 104 9.83 -9.85 -2.03
N PRO A 105 9.72 -8.91 -1.07
CA PRO A 105 10.83 -8.53 -0.17
C PRO A 105 11.24 -9.61 0.84
N VAL A 106 10.79 -10.83 0.69
CA VAL A 106 11.40 -12.01 1.34
C VAL A 106 12.83 -12.19 0.84
N VAL A 107 13.08 -11.81 -0.41
CA VAL A 107 14.38 -11.72 -1.03
C VAL A 107 14.95 -10.33 -0.81
N PRO A 108 16.11 -10.13 -0.17
CA PRO A 108 16.60 -8.83 0.28
C PRO A 108 16.96 -7.84 -0.86
N TRP A 109 17.08 -8.32 -2.09
CA TRP A 109 17.34 -7.52 -3.30
C TRP A 109 16.05 -7.10 -4.03
N VAL A 110 14.88 -7.39 -3.46
CA VAL A 110 13.57 -7.00 -3.99
C VAL A 110 12.99 -5.93 -3.07
N ASP A 111 12.81 -4.73 -3.61
CA ASP A 111 12.30 -3.59 -2.83
C ASP A 111 10.82 -3.74 -2.48
N VAL A 112 10.00 -4.20 -3.44
CA VAL A 112 8.56 -4.33 -3.30
C VAL A 112 8.02 -5.55 -4.01
N ALA A 113 6.90 -6.08 -3.54
CA ALA A 113 6.18 -7.13 -4.21
C ALA A 113 5.53 -6.60 -5.48
N THR A 114 5.67 -7.37 -6.58
CA THR A 114 5.03 -7.09 -7.85
C THR A 114 4.28 -8.34 -8.35
N GLY A 115 3.55 -8.19 -9.46
CA GLY A 115 2.73 -9.27 -10.03
C GLY A 115 1.27 -8.88 -10.23
N SER A 116 0.73 -7.96 -9.42
CA SER A 116 -0.42 -7.16 -9.82
C SER A 116 0.12 -6.07 -10.75
N LEU A 117 -0.21 -6.19 -12.04
CA LEU A 117 0.36 -5.34 -13.07
C LEU A 117 -0.04 -3.87 -12.88
N GLY A 118 0.79 -2.96 -13.34
CA GLY A 118 0.58 -1.51 -13.21
C GLY A 118 1.08 -0.91 -11.90
N GLN A 119 1.74 -1.68 -11.02
CA GLN A 119 2.14 -1.18 -9.69
C GLN A 119 3.62 -0.85 -9.56
N GLY A 120 4.49 -1.63 -10.18
CA GLY A 120 5.93 -1.48 -9.99
C GLY A 120 6.46 -0.12 -10.46
N LEU A 121 6.01 0.36 -11.62
CA LEU A 121 6.43 1.67 -12.16
C LEU A 121 5.97 2.84 -11.25
N PRO A 122 4.71 2.97 -10.84
CA PRO A 122 4.28 4.01 -9.91
C PRO A 122 5.05 4.01 -8.58
N ILE A 123 5.39 2.82 -8.04
CA ILE A 123 6.20 2.70 -6.83
C ILE A 123 7.64 3.19 -7.10
N ALA A 124 8.23 2.81 -8.23
CA ALA A 124 9.56 3.26 -8.65
C ALA A 124 9.64 4.79 -8.77
N VAL A 125 8.57 5.44 -9.26
CA VAL A 125 8.45 6.91 -9.28
C VAL A 125 8.51 7.47 -7.85
N GLY A 126 7.87 6.83 -6.88
CA GLY A 126 7.95 7.22 -5.46
C GLY A 126 9.35 7.10 -4.88
N ILE A 127 10.11 6.04 -5.24
CA ILE A 127 11.52 5.87 -4.84
C ILE A 127 12.37 6.99 -5.45
N ALA A 128 12.21 7.25 -6.75
CA ALA A 128 12.95 8.29 -7.46
C ALA A 128 12.67 9.70 -6.89
N LEU A 129 11.41 9.99 -6.61
CA LEU A 129 10.95 11.25 -6.00
C LEU A 129 11.59 11.47 -4.62
N ALA A 130 11.59 10.43 -3.77
CA ALA A 130 12.25 10.48 -2.47
C ALA A 130 13.75 10.75 -2.59
N GLY A 131 14.44 10.07 -3.51
CA GLY A 131 15.86 10.26 -3.79
C GLY A 131 16.18 11.70 -4.18
N LYS A 132 15.44 12.22 -5.16
CA LYS A 132 15.67 13.56 -5.71
C LYS A 132 15.30 14.68 -4.74
N ARG A 133 14.11 14.62 -4.14
CA ARG A 133 13.53 15.76 -3.39
C ARG A 133 13.88 15.75 -1.90
N VAL A 134 14.08 14.59 -1.30
CA VAL A 134 14.23 14.46 0.16
C VAL A 134 15.63 14.04 0.57
N LEU A 135 16.23 13.08 -0.16
CA LEU A 135 17.50 12.48 0.25
C LEU A 135 18.72 13.13 -0.40
N GLY A 136 18.57 13.71 -1.61
CA GLY A 136 19.70 14.09 -2.45
C GLY A 136 20.57 12.88 -2.83
N ALA A 137 19.93 11.73 -3.02
CA ALA A 137 20.62 10.46 -3.25
C ALA A 137 21.11 10.33 -4.69
N PRO A 138 22.27 9.68 -4.91
CA PRO A 138 22.85 9.54 -6.25
C PRO A 138 22.28 8.36 -7.04
N TYR A 139 21.43 7.54 -6.45
CA TYR A 139 20.91 6.35 -7.09
C TYR A 139 19.98 6.65 -8.26
N HIS A 140 19.93 5.73 -9.17
CA HIS A 140 18.99 5.71 -10.28
C HIS A 140 17.94 4.61 -10.08
N VAL A 141 16.72 4.83 -10.52
CA VAL A 141 15.62 3.87 -10.42
C VAL A 141 15.25 3.37 -11.80
N TRP A 142 15.40 2.08 -12.00
CA TRP A 142 15.10 1.36 -13.23
C TRP A 142 13.83 0.53 -13.06
N THR A 143 12.95 0.54 -14.04
CA THR A 143 11.80 -0.35 -14.03
C THR A 143 11.70 -1.13 -15.32
N LEU A 144 11.34 -2.41 -15.24
CA LEU A 144 11.00 -3.25 -16.38
C LEU A 144 9.49 -3.46 -16.42
N THR A 145 8.83 -2.91 -17.45
CA THR A 145 7.38 -2.87 -17.63
C THR A 145 6.99 -3.63 -18.90
N GLY A 146 5.95 -4.45 -18.85
CA GLY A 146 5.44 -5.17 -20.02
C GLY A 146 4.47 -4.33 -20.85
N ASP A 147 4.40 -4.58 -22.15
CA ASP A 147 3.49 -3.88 -23.07
C ASP A 147 2.01 -4.09 -22.75
N SER A 148 1.61 -5.29 -22.36
CA SER A 148 0.23 -5.59 -21.89
C SER A 148 -0.09 -4.83 -20.61
N GLU A 149 0.91 -4.61 -19.75
CA GLU A 149 0.81 -3.85 -18.50
C GLU A 149 0.52 -2.36 -18.74
N LEU A 150 0.89 -1.82 -19.91
CA LEU A 150 0.64 -0.43 -20.29
C LEU A 150 -0.86 -0.11 -20.52
N ALA A 151 -1.74 -1.11 -20.47
CA ALA A 151 -3.18 -0.90 -20.40
C ALA A 151 -3.66 -0.40 -19.02
N GLU A 152 -2.84 -0.57 -17.97
CA GLU A 152 -3.16 -0.09 -16.62
C GLU A 152 -3.05 1.43 -16.52
N GLY A 153 -4.11 2.07 -16.03
CA GLY A 153 -4.15 3.53 -15.88
C GLY A 153 -3.09 4.07 -14.92
N SER A 154 -2.74 3.30 -13.89
CA SER A 154 -1.73 3.65 -12.90
C SER A 154 -0.32 3.85 -13.48
N ILE A 155 0.02 3.18 -14.57
CA ILE A 155 1.28 3.42 -15.31
C ILE A 155 1.34 4.87 -15.79
N TRP A 156 0.24 5.36 -16.33
CA TRP A 156 0.16 6.73 -16.90
C TRP A 156 0.07 7.78 -15.79
N GLU A 157 -0.61 7.52 -14.67
CA GLU A 157 -0.52 8.36 -13.47
C GLU A 157 0.95 8.48 -13.00
N GLY A 158 1.70 7.36 -12.97
CA GLY A 158 3.11 7.35 -12.59
C GLY A 158 3.99 8.15 -13.55
N LEU A 159 3.83 7.99 -14.85
CA LEU A 159 4.61 8.71 -15.85
C LEU A 159 4.30 10.21 -15.86
N ASP A 160 3.02 10.59 -15.73
CA ASP A 160 2.61 11.99 -15.61
C ASP A 160 3.31 12.65 -14.43
N HIS A 161 3.28 11.99 -13.28
CA HIS A 161 3.94 12.49 -12.08
C HIS A 161 5.47 12.54 -12.22
N ALA A 162 6.07 11.53 -12.85
CA ALA A 162 7.52 11.53 -13.12
C ALA A 162 7.93 12.69 -14.03
N GLY A 163 7.14 12.96 -15.08
CA GLY A 163 7.34 14.09 -15.99
C GLY A 163 7.16 15.43 -15.30
N HIS A 164 6.08 15.60 -14.54
CA HIS A 164 5.81 16.81 -13.74
C HIS A 164 6.96 17.14 -12.79
N GLU A 165 7.44 16.16 -12.05
CA GLU A 165 8.57 16.29 -11.12
C GLU A 165 9.95 16.26 -11.81
N ARG A 166 9.99 16.05 -13.12
CA ARG A 166 11.21 15.99 -13.95
C ARG A 166 12.26 15.04 -13.35
N LEU A 167 11.86 13.81 -13.04
CA LEU A 167 12.70 12.84 -12.33
C LEU A 167 13.83 12.30 -13.23
N ALA A 168 14.94 13.02 -13.28
CA ALA A 168 16.15 12.64 -14.04
C ALA A 168 16.80 11.32 -13.56
N ASN A 169 16.49 10.89 -12.35
CA ASN A 169 16.96 9.64 -11.76
C ASN A 169 15.99 8.47 -11.95
N PHE A 170 15.09 8.54 -12.94
CA PHE A 170 14.09 7.50 -13.23
C PHE A 170 14.11 7.10 -14.70
N THR A 171 14.11 5.79 -14.95
CA THR A 171 14.00 5.21 -16.30
C THR A 171 13.04 4.04 -16.29
N ALA A 172 12.02 4.10 -17.15
CA ALA A 172 11.16 2.98 -17.47
C ALA A 172 11.65 2.27 -18.75
N ILE A 173 11.73 0.94 -18.71
CA ILE A 173 12.05 0.10 -19.88
C ILE A 173 10.77 -0.65 -20.23
N PHE A 174 10.19 -0.34 -21.40
CA PHE A 174 9.03 -1.01 -21.94
C PHE A 174 9.49 -2.19 -22.79
N ASP A 175 9.23 -3.40 -22.32
CA ASP A 175 9.45 -4.65 -23.06
C ASP A 175 8.28 -4.91 -24.01
N VAL A 176 8.35 -4.32 -25.21
CA VAL A 176 7.27 -4.38 -26.20
C VAL A 176 7.43 -5.62 -27.07
N ASN A 177 6.94 -6.75 -26.55
CA ASN A 177 7.01 -8.05 -27.21
C ASN A 177 5.72 -8.47 -27.95
N ARG A 178 4.73 -7.62 -28.00
CA ARG A 178 3.42 -7.67 -28.67
C ARG A 178 2.44 -8.74 -28.21
N LEU A 179 2.83 -9.69 -27.35
CA LEU A 179 1.96 -10.80 -26.92
C LEU A 179 1.59 -10.71 -25.43
N GLY A 180 0.30 -10.58 -25.17
CA GLY A 180 -0.27 -10.64 -23.82
C GLY A 180 -0.40 -12.06 -23.27
N GLN A 181 -1.28 -12.24 -22.30
CA GLN A 181 -1.64 -13.54 -21.76
C GLN A 181 -2.48 -14.35 -22.76
N HIS A 182 -3.34 -13.68 -23.51
CA HIS A 182 -4.24 -14.26 -24.48
C HIS A 182 -4.24 -13.41 -25.75
N GLY A 183 -3.39 -13.80 -26.71
CA GLY A 183 -3.27 -13.09 -27.99
C GLY A 183 -2.43 -11.82 -27.96
N PRO A 184 -2.48 -11.04 -29.05
CA PRO A 184 -1.76 -9.79 -29.20
C PRO A 184 -2.15 -8.72 -28.16
N THR A 185 -1.21 -7.83 -27.84
CA THR A 185 -1.48 -6.64 -27.03
C THR A 185 -2.18 -5.55 -27.85
N GLU A 186 -2.79 -4.56 -27.21
CA GLU A 186 -3.59 -3.49 -27.86
C GLU A 186 -2.85 -2.78 -28.99
N LEU A 187 -1.59 -2.48 -28.81
CA LEU A 187 -0.78 -1.72 -29.76
C LEU A 187 0.30 -2.55 -30.47
N GLU A 188 0.46 -3.81 -30.09
CA GLU A 188 1.50 -4.70 -30.62
C GLU A 188 2.88 -4.00 -30.72
N TRP A 189 3.52 -4.01 -31.91
CA TRP A 189 4.79 -3.32 -32.17
C TRP A 189 4.60 -1.89 -32.75
N ASN A 190 3.51 -1.21 -32.44
CA ASN A 190 3.35 0.20 -32.81
C ASN A 190 4.15 1.10 -31.83
N LEU A 191 5.47 1.05 -31.96
CA LEU A 191 6.41 1.71 -31.04
C LEU A 191 6.22 3.23 -31.00
N ASP A 192 5.82 3.83 -32.13
CA ASP A 192 5.62 5.28 -32.23
C ASP A 192 4.51 5.76 -31.29
N VAL A 193 3.45 4.95 -31.10
CA VAL A 193 2.36 5.32 -30.20
C VAL A 193 2.83 5.25 -28.74
N TYR A 194 3.60 4.24 -28.36
CA TYR A 194 4.18 4.17 -26.99
C TYR A 194 5.12 5.35 -26.75
N ALA A 195 5.99 5.68 -27.69
CA ALA A 195 6.90 6.82 -27.61
C ALA A 195 6.14 8.16 -27.52
N ALA A 196 5.10 8.34 -28.35
CA ALA A 196 4.28 9.54 -28.33
C ALA A 196 3.53 9.71 -26.99
N ARG A 197 2.96 8.64 -26.43
CA ARG A 197 2.33 8.66 -25.11
C ARG A 197 3.35 9.05 -24.03
N ALA A 198 4.52 8.43 -23.98
CA ALA A 198 5.57 8.76 -23.00
C ALA A 198 5.99 10.24 -23.11
N LYS A 199 6.16 10.75 -24.33
CA LYS A 199 6.50 12.15 -24.58
C LYS A 199 5.41 13.12 -24.11
N ALA A 200 4.14 12.77 -24.32
CA ALA A 200 3.01 13.58 -23.88
C ALA A 200 2.95 13.73 -22.35
N PHE A 201 3.43 12.74 -21.60
CA PHE A 201 3.59 12.79 -20.16
C PHE A 201 4.93 13.39 -19.67
N GLY A 202 5.67 14.06 -20.56
CA GLY A 202 6.91 14.77 -20.18
C GLY A 202 8.14 13.89 -20.01
N CYS A 203 8.09 12.63 -20.48
CA CYS A 203 9.23 11.73 -20.48
C CYS A 203 9.98 11.79 -21.83
N GLU A 204 11.31 11.56 -21.80
CA GLU A 204 12.15 11.42 -23.00
C GLU A 204 12.03 9.97 -23.54
N PRO A 205 11.40 9.74 -24.71
CA PRO A 205 11.33 8.40 -25.27
C PRO A 205 12.59 8.05 -26.07
N ILE A 206 13.11 6.84 -25.90
CA ILE A 206 14.20 6.25 -26.69
C ILE A 206 13.70 4.94 -27.30
N VAL A 207 13.53 4.90 -28.61
CA VAL A 207 13.04 3.70 -29.31
C VAL A 207 14.23 2.88 -29.81
N ILE A 208 14.27 1.59 -29.47
CA ILE A 208 15.38 0.68 -29.85
C ILE A 208 14.88 -0.70 -30.29
N ASP A 209 15.77 -1.43 -30.96
CA ASP A 209 15.69 -2.89 -31.02
C ASP A 209 16.16 -3.45 -29.68
N GLY A 210 15.27 -4.09 -28.92
CA GLY A 210 15.54 -4.64 -27.60
C GLY A 210 16.38 -5.93 -27.61
N HIS A 211 16.90 -6.33 -28.78
CA HIS A 211 17.84 -7.45 -28.95
C HIS A 211 19.20 -7.01 -29.49
N ASP A 212 19.36 -5.73 -29.86
CA ASP A 212 20.67 -5.16 -30.20
C ASP A 212 21.35 -4.64 -28.92
N VAL A 213 22.32 -5.40 -28.43
CA VAL A 213 23.04 -5.08 -27.18
C VAL A 213 23.80 -3.75 -27.25
N ALA A 214 24.19 -3.27 -28.44
CA ALA A 214 24.84 -1.99 -28.61
C ALA A 214 23.84 -0.83 -28.50
N ALA A 215 22.67 -0.98 -29.13
CA ALA A 215 21.58 0.00 -29.01
C ALA A 215 21.05 0.08 -27.57
N ILE A 216 20.97 -1.06 -26.87
CA ILE A 216 20.57 -1.10 -25.44
C ILE A 216 21.61 -0.36 -24.58
N ASP A 217 22.89 -0.62 -24.77
CA ASP A 217 23.98 0.01 -24.01
C ASP A 217 23.96 1.53 -24.17
N GLU A 218 23.83 2.02 -25.41
CA GLU A 218 23.70 3.46 -25.72
C GLU A 218 22.46 4.08 -25.08
N ALA A 219 21.29 3.41 -25.16
CA ALA A 219 20.03 3.90 -24.60
C ALA A 219 20.10 4.01 -23.07
N LEU A 220 20.65 3.00 -22.39
CA LEU A 220 20.81 3.02 -20.92
C LEU A 220 21.82 4.09 -20.47
N ALA A 221 22.91 4.29 -21.24
CA ALA A 221 23.87 5.36 -20.98
C ALA A 221 23.23 6.74 -21.10
N ARG A 222 22.43 6.97 -22.19
CA ARG A 222 21.70 8.23 -22.36
C ARG A 222 20.68 8.45 -21.23
N ALA A 223 19.92 7.43 -20.87
CA ALA A 223 18.91 7.51 -19.83
C ALA A 223 19.51 7.88 -18.46
N ARG A 224 20.69 7.35 -18.11
CA ARG A 224 21.37 7.69 -16.85
C ARG A 224 21.80 9.16 -16.76
N HIS A 225 22.07 9.79 -17.87
CA HIS A 225 22.56 11.18 -17.97
C HIS A 225 21.50 12.16 -18.50
N ALA A 226 20.25 11.75 -18.61
CA ALA A 226 19.16 12.60 -19.03
C ALA A 226 18.80 13.67 -17.99
N ASP A 227 18.27 14.80 -18.46
CA ASP A 227 17.82 15.90 -17.59
C ASP A 227 16.39 15.71 -17.06
N GLY A 228 15.71 14.63 -17.47
CA GLY A 228 14.35 14.27 -17.09
C GLY A 228 14.10 12.76 -17.13
N PRO A 229 12.88 12.31 -16.78
CA PRO A 229 12.55 10.89 -16.80
C PRO A 229 12.63 10.33 -18.22
N THR A 230 13.17 9.13 -18.36
CA THR A 230 13.37 8.48 -19.66
C THR A 230 12.49 7.24 -19.77
N VAL A 231 11.96 7.01 -20.98
CA VAL A 231 11.23 5.79 -21.34
C VAL A 231 11.93 5.11 -22.51
N ILE A 232 12.55 3.97 -22.27
CA ILE A 232 13.14 3.14 -23.34
C ILE A 232 12.05 2.23 -23.87
N VAL A 233 11.61 2.48 -25.12
CA VAL A 233 10.61 1.67 -25.83
C VAL A 233 11.36 0.61 -26.64
N ALA A 234 11.52 -0.58 -26.06
CA ALA A 234 12.31 -1.65 -26.64
C ALA A 234 11.43 -2.64 -27.41
N LYS A 235 11.61 -2.73 -28.73
CA LYS A 235 11.00 -3.79 -29.54
C LYS A 235 11.66 -5.10 -29.21
N THR A 236 10.89 -6.05 -28.67
CA THR A 236 11.39 -7.39 -28.32
C THR A 236 10.53 -8.48 -28.94
N VAL A 237 10.96 -9.72 -28.79
CA VAL A 237 10.25 -10.92 -29.24
C VAL A 237 10.00 -11.84 -28.06
N LYS A 238 8.74 -12.14 -27.77
CA LYS A 238 8.39 -13.09 -26.71
C LYS A 238 8.93 -14.47 -27.03
N GLY A 239 9.64 -15.09 -26.09
CA GLY A 239 10.27 -16.40 -26.32
C GLY A 239 11.60 -16.35 -27.09
N LYS A 240 12.26 -15.20 -27.17
CA LYS A 240 13.50 -14.95 -27.92
C LYS A 240 14.60 -15.99 -27.64
N GLY A 241 15.20 -16.49 -28.72
CA GLY A 241 16.31 -17.47 -28.71
C GLY A 241 15.87 -18.93 -28.77
N VAL A 242 14.55 -19.19 -28.89
CA VAL A 242 14.00 -20.55 -29.01
C VAL A 242 12.96 -20.59 -30.12
N SER A 243 13.27 -21.21 -31.23
CA SER A 243 12.52 -21.15 -32.49
C SER A 243 11.03 -21.53 -32.38
N PHE A 244 10.70 -22.52 -31.54
CA PHE A 244 9.32 -22.96 -31.34
C PHE A 244 8.54 -22.11 -30.31
N LEU A 245 9.20 -21.15 -29.64
CA LEU A 245 8.60 -20.21 -28.69
C LEU A 245 8.52 -18.79 -29.23
N GLU A 246 9.45 -18.40 -30.13
CA GLU A 246 9.52 -17.04 -30.64
C GLU A 246 8.22 -16.63 -31.28
N ASP A 247 7.64 -15.54 -30.75
CA ASP A 247 6.44 -14.91 -31.28
C ASP A 247 5.23 -15.87 -31.43
N LYS A 248 5.11 -16.84 -30.50
CA LYS A 248 4.04 -17.84 -30.50
C LYS A 248 3.07 -17.58 -29.34
N GLU A 249 1.79 -17.57 -29.66
CA GLU A 249 0.71 -17.56 -28.67
C GLU A 249 0.65 -18.86 -27.86
N GLY A 250 -0.07 -18.81 -26.72
CA GLY A 250 -0.32 -19.99 -25.88
C GLY A 250 0.83 -20.41 -24.98
N TRP A 251 1.92 -19.64 -24.92
CA TRP A 251 3.08 -19.92 -24.07
C TRP A 251 3.18 -18.96 -22.85
N HIS A 252 2.26 -18.04 -22.68
CA HIS A 252 2.27 -17.17 -21.49
C HIS A 252 1.93 -17.99 -20.24
N GLY A 253 2.80 -17.96 -19.22
CA GLY A 253 2.60 -18.69 -17.96
C GLY A 253 2.76 -20.20 -18.06
N LYS A 254 3.27 -20.72 -19.18
CA LYS A 254 3.48 -22.15 -19.42
C LYS A 254 4.96 -22.48 -19.35
N ALA A 255 5.34 -23.32 -18.38
CA ALA A 255 6.67 -23.89 -18.31
C ALA A 255 6.86 -24.95 -19.42
N LEU A 256 8.11 -25.16 -19.80
CA LEU A 256 8.50 -26.25 -20.71
C LEU A 256 8.55 -27.58 -19.95
N ASP A 257 8.20 -28.68 -20.62
CA ASP A 257 8.56 -30.01 -20.15
C ASP A 257 10.05 -30.28 -20.36
N GLU A 258 10.56 -31.42 -19.84
CA GLU A 258 11.99 -31.75 -19.88
C GLU A 258 12.54 -31.89 -21.31
N GLU A 259 11.74 -32.42 -22.26
CA GLU A 259 12.16 -32.56 -23.65
C GLU A 259 12.19 -31.20 -24.36
N GLN A 260 11.14 -30.38 -24.18
CA GLN A 260 11.09 -29.03 -24.72
C GLN A 260 12.23 -28.17 -24.14
N ALA A 261 12.49 -28.28 -22.83
CA ALA A 261 13.60 -27.56 -22.19
C ALA A 261 14.95 -27.96 -22.76
N ARG A 262 15.19 -29.26 -22.96
CA ARG A 262 16.44 -29.75 -23.57
C ARG A 262 16.61 -29.21 -24.99
N ARG A 263 15.55 -29.17 -25.80
CA ARG A 263 15.59 -28.60 -27.15
C ARG A 263 15.85 -27.09 -27.10
N ALA A 264 15.16 -26.37 -26.22
CA ALA A 264 15.34 -24.92 -26.06
C ALA A 264 16.77 -24.59 -25.61
N LEU A 265 17.32 -25.31 -24.66
CA LEU A 265 18.70 -25.12 -24.19
C LEU A 265 19.73 -25.45 -25.28
N ALA A 266 19.48 -26.46 -26.15
CA ALA A 266 20.33 -26.76 -27.29
C ALA A 266 20.35 -25.62 -28.34
N GLU A 267 19.21 -24.93 -28.57
CA GLU A 267 19.15 -23.77 -29.44
C GLU A 267 19.87 -22.53 -28.86
N ILE A 268 19.77 -22.31 -27.55
CA ILE A 268 20.50 -21.22 -26.85
C ILE A 268 22.01 -21.48 -26.87
N GLY A 269 22.41 -22.75 -26.95
CA GLY A 269 23.80 -23.20 -26.99
C GLY A 269 24.37 -23.57 -25.61
N ASP A 270 25.60 -24.04 -25.58
CA ASP A 270 26.28 -24.36 -24.34
C ASP A 270 26.56 -23.08 -23.53
N VAL A 271 25.93 -22.98 -22.38
CA VAL A 271 26.02 -21.81 -21.49
C VAL A 271 26.55 -22.29 -20.13
N PRO A 272 27.85 -22.13 -19.88
CA PRO A 272 28.37 -22.43 -18.56
C PRO A 272 27.80 -21.49 -17.51
N SER A 273 27.27 -22.08 -16.44
CA SER A 273 26.72 -21.30 -15.30
C SER A 273 27.87 -20.62 -14.56
N ARG A 274 27.92 -19.26 -14.62
CA ARG A 274 28.97 -18.46 -14.00
C ARG A 274 28.42 -17.16 -13.44
N THR A 275 29.17 -16.53 -12.57
CA THR A 275 28.91 -15.15 -12.14
C THR A 275 29.53 -14.17 -13.14
N PHE A 276 28.94 -12.98 -13.20
CA PHE A 276 29.41 -11.89 -14.05
C PHE A 276 29.84 -10.69 -13.20
N PRO A 277 30.81 -9.89 -13.66
CA PRO A 277 31.14 -8.63 -13.01
C PRO A 277 29.91 -7.70 -13.01
N THR A 278 29.68 -7.03 -11.88
CA THR A 278 28.64 -6.01 -11.70
C THR A 278 29.26 -4.73 -11.21
N LEU A 279 28.59 -3.61 -11.43
CA LEU A 279 29.04 -2.31 -10.93
C LEU A 279 28.59 -2.11 -9.49
N LYS A 280 29.45 -1.50 -8.67
CA LYS A 280 29.08 -1.02 -7.34
C LYS A 280 28.79 0.48 -7.38
N PRO A 281 27.92 0.99 -6.49
CA PRO A 281 27.71 2.41 -6.37
C PRO A 281 28.97 3.08 -5.79
N ASP A 282 29.15 4.37 -6.11
CA ASP A 282 30.12 5.20 -5.43
C ASP A 282 29.74 5.37 -3.95
N PRO A 283 30.71 5.45 -3.03
CA PRO A 283 30.41 5.66 -1.62
C PRO A 283 29.60 6.94 -1.40
N TRP A 284 28.45 6.81 -0.77
CA TRP A 284 27.59 7.92 -0.40
C TRP A 284 26.93 7.65 0.95
N GLN A 285 26.71 8.69 1.70
CA GLN A 285 26.00 8.64 2.96
C GLN A 285 24.87 9.66 2.95
N PRO A 286 23.66 9.29 3.40
CA PRO A 286 22.58 10.25 3.52
C PRO A 286 22.97 11.41 4.44
N PRO A 287 22.50 12.63 4.18
CA PRO A 287 22.72 13.77 5.05
C PRO A 287 22.33 13.45 6.49
N LYS A 288 23.17 13.87 7.45
CA LYS A 288 22.83 13.70 8.87
C LYS A 288 21.55 14.46 9.19
N ARG A 289 20.56 13.75 9.66
CA ARG A 289 19.29 14.30 10.13
C ARG A 289 19.30 14.38 11.66
N PRO A 290 18.57 15.35 12.26
CA PRO A 290 18.32 15.34 13.70
C PRO A 290 17.70 13.99 14.10
N ALA A 291 18.05 13.53 15.30
CA ALA A 291 17.41 12.32 15.85
C ALA A 291 15.89 12.50 15.89
N PRO A 292 15.11 11.51 15.44
CA PRO A 292 13.66 11.55 15.51
C PRO A 292 13.19 11.77 16.95
N ARG A 293 12.28 12.70 17.14
CA ARG A 293 11.65 12.94 18.46
C ARG A 293 10.15 13.11 18.26
N MET A 294 9.39 12.79 19.28
CA MET A 294 7.96 13.10 19.29
C MET A 294 7.76 14.58 19.63
N PRO A 295 6.81 15.25 18.97
CA PRO A 295 6.50 16.63 19.28
C PRO A 295 5.78 16.75 20.64
N GLU A 296 5.78 17.93 21.21
CA GLU A 296 4.80 18.29 22.22
C GLU A 296 3.44 18.45 21.55
N TRP A 297 2.49 17.63 21.99
CA TRP A 297 1.16 17.64 21.43
C TRP A 297 0.31 18.77 22.01
N LYS A 298 -0.31 19.55 21.15
CA LYS A 298 -1.34 20.52 21.55
C LYS A 298 -2.49 19.81 22.26
N THR A 299 -2.96 20.38 23.36
CA THR A 299 -4.18 19.93 24.04
C THR A 299 -5.33 20.84 23.67
N TYR A 300 -6.36 20.26 23.08
CA TYR A 300 -7.56 20.96 22.67
C TYR A 300 -8.56 21.01 23.84
N ARG A 301 -9.29 22.11 23.97
CA ARG A 301 -10.33 22.32 24.97
C ARG A 301 -11.69 22.65 24.36
N GLU A 302 -11.70 23.12 23.11
CA GLU A 302 -12.89 23.49 22.37
C GLU A 302 -13.19 22.45 21.30
N PRO A 303 -14.47 22.27 20.90
CA PRO A 303 -14.87 21.34 19.87
C PRO A 303 -14.11 21.58 18.56
N LEU A 304 -13.53 20.52 18.03
CA LEU A 304 -12.72 20.56 16.80
C LEU A 304 -12.95 19.30 15.96
N ALA A 305 -12.93 19.46 14.64
CA ALA A 305 -13.02 18.31 13.72
C ALA A 305 -11.75 17.45 13.80
N THR A 306 -11.92 16.13 13.79
CA THR A 306 -10.77 15.20 13.86
C THR A 306 -9.83 15.38 12.66
N ARG A 307 -10.34 15.71 11.46
CA ARG A 307 -9.52 16.05 10.29
C ARG A 307 -8.63 17.27 10.52
N LYS A 308 -9.10 18.29 11.24
CA LYS A 308 -8.29 19.48 11.58
C LYS A 308 -7.21 19.14 12.58
N ALA A 309 -7.53 18.34 13.60
CA ALA A 309 -6.56 17.85 14.57
C ALA A 309 -5.48 16.97 13.90
N TYR A 310 -5.85 16.19 12.88
CA TYR A 310 -4.92 15.43 12.05
C TYR A 310 -3.90 16.35 11.36
N GLY A 311 -4.36 17.40 10.67
CA GLY A 311 -3.46 18.35 9.99
C GLY A 311 -2.51 19.07 10.95
N GLU A 312 -3.00 19.54 12.11
CA GLU A 312 -2.17 20.17 13.14
C GLU A 312 -1.16 19.18 13.76
N ALA A 313 -1.55 17.91 13.91
CA ALA A 313 -0.64 16.86 14.37
C ALA A 313 0.46 16.54 13.33
N LEU A 314 0.11 16.50 12.05
CA LEU A 314 1.10 16.35 10.98
C LEU A 314 2.10 17.52 10.97
N ALA A 315 1.64 18.76 11.13
CA ALA A 315 2.51 19.93 11.19
C ALA A 315 3.49 19.83 12.38
N ALA A 316 3.00 19.39 13.53
CA ALA A 316 3.85 19.16 14.72
C ALA A 316 4.89 18.05 14.47
N LEU A 317 4.50 16.94 13.82
CA LEU A 317 5.44 15.89 13.41
C LEU A 317 6.47 16.43 12.41
N GLY A 318 6.05 17.20 11.42
CA GLY A 318 6.94 17.80 10.43
C GLY A 318 8.03 18.69 11.04
N ALA A 319 7.68 19.43 12.09
CA ALA A 319 8.65 20.25 12.84
C ALA A 319 9.62 19.41 13.67
N ALA A 320 9.20 18.26 14.17
CA ALA A 320 9.97 17.42 15.09
C ALA A 320 10.77 16.31 14.40
N ARG A 321 10.35 15.87 13.20
CA ARG A 321 10.86 14.68 12.51
C ARG A 321 11.17 14.97 11.04
N ALA A 322 12.42 14.88 10.68
CA ALA A 322 12.90 15.09 9.30
C ALA A 322 12.66 13.88 8.37
N ASP A 323 12.27 12.73 8.91
CA ASP A 323 11.97 11.50 8.18
C ASP A 323 10.48 11.37 7.79
N VAL A 324 9.61 12.23 8.32
CA VAL A 324 8.18 12.26 7.97
C VAL A 324 7.97 13.05 6.68
N VAL A 325 7.22 12.46 5.76
CA VAL A 325 6.76 13.06 4.51
C VAL A 325 5.26 12.94 4.39
N VAL A 326 4.62 13.88 3.71
CA VAL A 326 3.16 13.91 3.55
C VAL A 326 2.81 13.99 2.08
N LEU A 327 1.86 13.15 1.66
CA LEU A 327 1.29 13.11 0.32
C LEU A 327 -0.22 13.39 0.42
N ASP A 328 -0.77 14.16 -0.51
CA ASP A 328 -2.22 14.44 -0.53
C ASP A 328 -2.77 14.41 -1.95
N GLY A 329 -3.98 13.90 -2.10
CA GLY A 329 -4.68 13.72 -3.38
C GLY A 329 -5.48 14.94 -3.81
N GLU A 330 -4.90 16.15 -3.78
CA GLU A 330 -5.51 17.44 -4.17
C GLU A 330 -6.73 17.86 -3.32
N VAL A 331 -6.76 17.39 -2.07
CA VAL A 331 -7.81 17.73 -1.10
C VAL A 331 -7.24 18.25 0.23
N SER A 332 -6.01 18.75 0.20
CA SER A 332 -5.23 19.12 1.39
C SER A 332 -5.87 20.24 2.24
N ASN A 333 -6.70 21.10 1.63
CA ASN A 333 -7.53 22.08 2.32
C ASN A 333 -8.67 21.44 3.14
N SER A 334 -9.10 20.25 2.75
CA SER A 334 -10.18 19.47 3.38
C SER A 334 -9.66 18.45 4.37
N THR A 335 -8.59 17.73 4.05
CA THR A 335 -7.87 16.81 4.96
C THR A 335 -7.07 17.57 6.01
N HIS A 336 -6.79 18.84 5.78
CA HIS A 336 -5.86 19.71 6.50
C HIS A 336 -4.39 19.27 6.42
N ALA A 337 -4.03 18.39 5.50
CA ALA A 337 -2.64 18.03 5.25
C ALA A 337 -1.76 19.23 4.83
N GLU A 338 -2.37 20.30 4.31
CA GLU A 338 -1.71 21.58 4.01
C GLU A 338 -1.07 22.26 5.24
N ASP A 339 -1.49 21.94 6.46
CA ASP A 339 -0.85 22.46 7.67
C ASP A 339 0.58 21.93 7.81
N PHE A 340 0.86 20.70 7.36
CA PHE A 340 2.23 20.18 7.24
C PHE A 340 3.05 20.96 6.21
N LYS A 341 2.46 21.31 5.05
CA LYS A 341 3.12 22.10 4.00
C LYS A 341 3.64 23.44 4.52
N LYS A 342 2.90 24.08 5.43
CA LYS A 342 3.31 25.34 6.06
C LYS A 342 4.56 25.19 6.94
N THR A 343 4.83 24.00 7.45
CA THR A 343 5.95 23.70 8.37
C THR A 343 7.14 23.08 7.64
N ALA A 344 6.90 22.22 6.64
CA ALA A 344 7.88 21.40 5.95
C ALA A 344 7.51 21.23 4.47
N ALA A 345 7.49 22.33 3.72
CA ALA A 345 7.05 22.37 2.32
C ALA A 345 7.89 21.47 1.39
N ASP A 346 9.17 21.28 1.70
CA ASP A 346 10.10 20.41 0.97
C ASP A 346 9.79 18.91 1.11
N ARG A 347 8.95 18.54 2.06
CA ARG A 347 8.54 17.17 2.38
C ARG A 347 7.04 16.95 2.23
N PHE A 348 6.33 17.91 1.64
CA PHE A 348 4.94 17.80 1.22
C PHE A 348 4.87 17.56 -0.28
N PHE A 349 4.09 16.57 -0.69
CA PHE A 349 3.93 16.17 -2.08
C PHE A 349 2.45 16.25 -2.49
N GLU A 350 2.18 17.13 -3.44
CA GLU A 350 0.89 17.17 -4.10
C GLU A 350 0.82 16.05 -5.13
N MET A 351 -0.10 15.12 -4.93
CA MET A 351 -0.24 13.94 -5.79
C MET A 351 -1.38 14.07 -6.79
N TYR A 352 -2.03 15.23 -6.81
CA TYR A 352 -3.18 15.51 -7.66
C TYR A 352 -4.30 14.48 -7.49
N ILE A 353 -5.24 14.38 -8.44
CA ILE A 353 -6.32 13.39 -8.39
C ILE A 353 -5.81 12.06 -9.00
N ALA A 354 -4.81 11.48 -8.34
CA ALA A 354 -4.15 10.23 -8.74
C ALA A 354 -3.88 9.37 -7.49
N GLU A 355 -4.92 8.81 -6.90
CA GLU A 355 -4.85 8.11 -5.61
C GLU A 355 -4.00 6.83 -5.70
N GLN A 356 -3.98 6.16 -6.86
CA GLN A 356 -3.11 5.00 -7.09
C GLN A 356 -1.64 5.41 -7.02
N GLN A 357 -1.25 6.48 -7.74
CA GLN A 357 0.10 7.02 -7.69
C GLN A 357 0.47 7.53 -6.28
N MET A 358 -0.46 8.15 -5.57
CA MET A 358 -0.25 8.62 -4.20
C MET A 358 0.14 7.48 -3.25
N VAL A 359 -0.62 6.39 -3.25
CA VAL A 359 -0.31 5.23 -2.39
C VAL A 359 0.95 4.52 -2.87
N ALA A 360 1.16 4.38 -4.19
CA ALA A 360 2.37 3.83 -4.77
C ALA A 360 3.62 4.63 -4.35
N ALA A 361 3.54 5.97 -4.44
CA ALA A 361 4.64 6.84 -4.02
C ALA A 361 4.93 6.71 -2.52
N ALA A 362 3.90 6.59 -1.67
CA ALA A 362 4.09 6.33 -0.25
C ALA A 362 4.84 5.00 -0.01
N VAL A 363 4.48 3.92 -0.74
CA VAL A 363 5.21 2.65 -0.67
C VAL A 363 6.67 2.82 -1.13
N GLY A 364 6.91 3.57 -2.22
CA GLY A 364 8.26 3.84 -2.71
C GLY A 364 9.10 4.66 -1.73
N MET A 365 8.54 5.70 -1.13
CA MET A 365 9.21 6.53 -0.14
C MET A 365 9.60 5.76 1.12
N GLN A 366 8.76 4.80 1.53
CA GLN A 366 9.06 3.93 2.67
C GLN A 366 10.23 2.99 2.39
N VAL A 367 10.41 2.51 1.14
CA VAL A 367 11.54 1.65 0.75
C VAL A 367 12.89 2.29 1.14
N VAL A 368 13.00 3.60 0.99
CA VAL A 368 14.21 4.37 1.30
C VAL A 368 14.22 4.98 2.72
N GLY A 369 13.38 4.44 3.62
CA GLY A 369 13.41 4.74 5.05
C GLY A 369 12.67 6.01 5.49
N LEU A 370 11.79 6.58 4.64
CA LEU A 370 10.91 7.67 5.02
C LEU A 370 9.62 7.16 5.69
N ILE A 371 8.94 8.04 6.41
CA ILE A 371 7.66 7.79 7.08
C ILE A 371 6.56 8.56 6.35
N PRO A 372 5.96 7.96 5.32
CA PRO A 372 4.93 8.62 4.53
C PRO A 372 3.57 8.59 5.22
N PHE A 373 2.88 9.74 5.19
CA PHE A 373 1.45 9.89 5.47
C PHE A 373 0.75 10.28 4.17
N ALA A 374 -0.16 9.45 3.69
CA ALA A 374 -0.92 9.68 2.46
C ALA A 374 -2.40 9.95 2.80
N SER A 375 -2.92 11.08 2.34
CA SER A 375 -4.23 11.59 2.72
C SER A 375 -5.11 11.86 1.51
N THR A 376 -6.36 11.40 1.59
CA THR A 376 -7.45 11.78 0.69
C THR A 376 -8.78 11.58 1.41
N PHE A 377 -9.91 11.72 0.72
CA PHE A 377 -11.19 11.29 1.29
C PHE A 377 -11.22 9.76 1.41
N ALA A 378 -11.84 9.28 2.47
CA ALA A 378 -11.97 7.84 2.70
C ALA A 378 -12.63 7.13 1.51
N ALA A 379 -13.63 7.75 0.88
CA ALA A 379 -14.29 7.25 -0.32
C ALA A 379 -13.31 7.08 -1.49
N PHE A 380 -12.39 8.02 -1.69
CA PHE A 380 -11.47 7.99 -2.83
C PHE A 380 -10.28 7.06 -2.62
N MET A 381 -9.98 6.70 -1.36
CA MET A 381 -8.98 5.67 -1.06
C MET A 381 -9.32 4.32 -1.71
N THR A 382 -10.58 4.08 -2.05
CA THR A 382 -11.03 2.87 -2.76
C THR A 382 -10.34 2.68 -4.11
N ARG A 383 -10.00 3.77 -4.83
CA ARG A 383 -9.27 3.70 -6.10
C ARG A 383 -7.88 3.07 -5.96
N ALA A 384 -7.24 3.25 -4.80
CA ALA A 384 -5.91 2.74 -4.52
C ALA A 384 -5.90 1.41 -3.75
N PHE A 385 -7.05 0.74 -3.59
CA PHE A 385 -7.15 -0.42 -2.69
C PHE A 385 -6.23 -1.58 -3.08
N ASP A 386 -6.01 -1.86 -4.37
CA ASP A 386 -5.06 -2.89 -4.78
C ASP A 386 -3.61 -2.53 -4.40
N PHE A 387 -3.25 -1.25 -4.47
CA PHE A 387 -1.95 -0.78 -3.97
C PHE A 387 -1.79 -0.99 -2.46
N VAL A 388 -2.85 -0.78 -1.68
CA VAL A 388 -2.85 -1.06 -0.22
C VAL A 388 -2.73 -2.56 0.05
N ARG A 389 -3.44 -3.40 -0.72
CA ARG A 389 -3.34 -4.86 -0.64
C ARG A 389 -1.91 -5.34 -0.94
N MET A 390 -1.31 -4.84 -2.01
CA MET A 390 0.06 -5.19 -2.42
C MET A 390 1.11 -4.60 -1.48
N ALA A 391 0.84 -3.44 -0.86
CA ALA A 391 1.69 -2.89 0.20
C ALA A 391 1.82 -3.85 1.39
N ALA A 392 0.75 -4.56 1.75
CA ALA A 392 0.81 -5.59 2.79
C ALA A 392 1.72 -6.77 2.39
N ILE A 393 1.66 -7.21 1.14
CA ILE A 393 2.54 -8.27 0.61
C ILE A 393 4.00 -7.77 0.54
N SER A 394 4.19 -6.49 0.22
CA SER A 394 5.48 -5.81 0.27
C SER A 394 6.00 -5.58 1.70
N ARG A 395 5.21 -5.90 2.75
CA ARG A 395 5.53 -5.59 4.15
C ARG A 395 5.81 -4.10 4.37
N ALA A 396 5.13 -3.25 3.59
CA ALA A 396 5.34 -1.83 3.62
C ALA A 396 4.84 -1.20 4.93
N SER A 397 5.48 -0.11 5.32
CA SER A 397 5.16 0.67 6.51
C SER A 397 4.68 2.06 6.08
N ILE A 398 3.37 2.18 5.80
CA ILE A 398 2.73 3.41 5.31
C ILE A 398 1.58 3.84 6.22
N ARG A 399 1.28 5.14 6.24
CA ARG A 399 0.22 5.75 7.06
C ARG A 399 -0.79 6.36 6.11
N LEU A 400 -2.02 5.87 6.19
CA LEU A 400 -3.13 6.32 5.37
C LEU A 400 -4.13 7.10 6.22
N CYS A 401 -4.64 8.22 5.72
CA CYS A 401 -5.71 8.94 6.34
C CYS A 401 -6.87 9.10 5.37
N GLY A 402 -8.02 8.51 5.72
CA GLY A 402 -9.29 8.69 5.04
C GLY A 402 -10.14 9.73 5.74
N SER A 403 -10.30 10.89 5.13
CA SER A 403 -11.13 11.97 5.64
C SER A 403 -12.58 11.89 5.12
N HIS A 404 -13.48 12.64 5.72
CA HIS A 404 -14.88 12.73 5.28
C HIS A 404 -15.59 11.38 5.28
N ALA A 405 -15.44 10.58 6.33
CA ALA A 405 -16.04 9.26 6.41
C ALA A 405 -17.37 9.27 7.19
N GLY A 406 -18.32 8.44 6.75
CA GLY A 406 -19.62 8.24 7.38
C GLY A 406 -20.72 9.16 6.89
N VAL A 407 -21.98 8.85 7.25
CA VAL A 407 -23.14 9.68 6.91
C VAL A 407 -23.09 11.08 7.55
N SER A 408 -22.31 11.20 8.62
CA SER A 408 -22.11 12.47 9.36
C SER A 408 -21.41 13.56 8.57
N ILE A 409 -20.90 13.27 7.36
CA ILE A 409 -20.36 14.33 6.48
C ILE A 409 -21.45 15.25 5.91
N GLY A 410 -22.69 14.78 5.85
CA GLY A 410 -23.84 15.61 5.58
C GLY A 410 -24.16 15.80 4.10
N GLU A 411 -24.14 17.05 3.66
CA GLU A 411 -24.74 17.53 2.40
C GLU A 411 -24.03 16.98 1.15
N ASP A 412 -22.76 16.59 1.24
CA ASP A 412 -21.98 16.08 0.10
C ASP A 412 -22.57 14.78 -0.50
N GLY A 413 -23.32 14.03 0.30
CA GLY A 413 -24.07 12.87 -0.17
C GLY A 413 -23.27 11.57 -0.26
N PRO A 414 -23.92 10.48 -0.74
CA PRO A 414 -23.42 9.13 -0.58
C PRO A 414 -22.10 8.83 -1.30
N SER A 415 -21.82 9.49 -2.43
CA SER A 415 -20.56 9.27 -3.16
C SER A 415 -19.31 9.70 -2.39
N GLN A 416 -19.48 10.47 -1.30
CA GLN A 416 -18.39 10.99 -0.49
C GLN A 416 -18.29 10.32 0.89
N MET A 417 -19.28 9.49 1.28
CA MET A 417 -19.46 9.02 2.66
C MET A 417 -18.52 7.90 3.09
N ALA A 418 -18.00 7.11 2.16
CA ALA A 418 -17.08 6.00 2.47
C ALA A 418 -17.60 5.06 3.58
N LEU A 419 -18.74 4.46 3.37
CA LEU A 419 -19.34 3.55 4.34
C LEU A 419 -18.75 2.12 4.31
N GLU A 420 -17.76 1.87 3.47
CA GLU A 420 -17.04 0.60 3.27
C GLU A 420 -15.57 0.63 3.74
N ASP A 421 -15.05 1.78 4.14
CA ASP A 421 -13.63 2.01 4.40
C ASP A 421 -13.06 1.15 5.55
N LEU A 422 -13.80 1.02 6.65
CA LEU A 422 -13.37 0.16 7.76
C LEU A 422 -13.30 -1.30 7.33
N ALA A 423 -14.27 -1.79 6.56
CA ALA A 423 -14.29 -3.15 6.04
C ALA A 423 -13.09 -3.42 5.14
N MET A 424 -12.82 -2.53 4.19
CA MET A 424 -11.65 -2.60 3.29
C MET A 424 -10.35 -2.68 4.08
N MET A 425 -10.12 -1.74 4.97
CA MET A 425 -8.86 -1.64 5.69
C MET A 425 -8.69 -2.76 6.71
N ARG A 426 -9.78 -3.27 7.30
CA ARG A 426 -9.74 -4.45 8.17
C ARG A 426 -9.37 -5.73 7.42
N ALA A 427 -9.76 -5.86 6.14
CA ALA A 427 -9.43 -7.01 5.31
C ALA A 427 -7.94 -7.10 4.96
N VAL A 428 -7.19 -6.00 5.01
CA VAL A 428 -5.76 -5.98 4.71
C VAL A 428 -4.96 -6.69 5.80
N HIS A 429 -4.10 -7.63 5.40
CA HIS A 429 -3.26 -8.39 6.35
C HIS A 429 -2.33 -7.47 7.14
N GLY A 430 -2.29 -7.64 8.46
CA GLY A 430 -1.40 -6.89 9.35
C GLY A 430 -1.70 -5.38 9.47
N SER A 431 -2.81 -4.89 8.94
CA SER A 431 -3.18 -3.48 9.05
C SER A 431 -3.62 -3.09 10.46
N THR A 432 -3.39 -1.83 10.80
CA THR A 432 -3.97 -1.14 11.96
C THR A 432 -5.06 -0.19 11.48
N VAL A 433 -6.25 -0.22 12.10
CA VAL A 433 -7.40 0.62 11.74
C VAL A 433 -7.86 1.39 12.97
N LEU A 434 -7.80 2.73 12.89
CA LEU A 434 -8.04 3.65 13.99
C LEU A 434 -9.15 4.63 13.63
N TYR A 435 -10.08 4.84 14.57
CA TYR A 435 -11.19 5.77 14.39
C TYR A 435 -11.39 6.63 15.64
N PRO A 436 -10.69 7.78 15.76
CA PRO A 436 -10.78 8.67 16.90
C PRO A 436 -12.13 9.40 16.98
N CYS A 437 -12.58 9.70 18.20
CA CYS A 437 -13.80 10.44 18.45
C CYS A 437 -13.59 11.93 18.75
N ASP A 438 -12.37 12.36 19.12
CA ASP A 438 -12.06 13.77 19.38
C ASP A 438 -10.66 14.20 18.93
N ALA A 439 -10.39 15.49 19.03
CA ALA A 439 -9.14 16.08 18.55
C ALA A 439 -7.91 15.64 19.34
N ASN A 440 -8.02 15.49 20.67
CA ASN A 440 -6.88 15.07 21.51
C ASN A 440 -6.49 13.61 21.22
N GLN A 441 -7.47 12.73 21.09
CA GLN A 441 -7.25 11.36 20.68
C GLN A 441 -6.62 11.28 19.29
N THR A 442 -7.14 12.07 18.33
CA THR A 442 -6.59 12.12 16.96
C THR A 442 -5.10 12.45 16.97
N ALA A 443 -4.69 13.51 17.68
CA ALA A 443 -3.28 13.91 17.72
C ALA A 443 -2.38 12.81 18.30
N ARG A 444 -2.85 12.10 19.34
CA ARG A 444 -2.09 10.98 19.94
C ARG A 444 -1.99 9.79 19.00
N LEU A 445 -3.08 9.44 18.31
CA LEU A 445 -3.09 8.34 17.35
C LEU A 445 -2.19 8.61 16.14
N VAL A 446 -2.13 9.85 15.66
CA VAL A 446 -1.17 10.26 14.61
C VAL A 446 0.28 10.04 15.07
N GLY A 447 0.57 10.37 16.32
CA GLY A 447 1.88 10.08 16.92
C GLY A 447 2.20 8.59 16.94
N LEU A 448 1.26 7.77 17.42
CA LEU A 448 1.41 6.31 17.42
C LEU A 448 1.63 5.75 16.02
N MET A 449 0.89 6.25 15.01
CA MET A 449 1.09 5.83 13.62
C MET A 449 2.51 6.13 13.12
N ALA A 450 3.12 7.25 13.52
CA ALA A 450 4.49 7.59 13.11
C ALA A 450 5.53 6.58 13.65
N GLU A 451 5.26 5.93 14.77
CA GLU A 451 6.16 4.98 15.41
C GLU A 451 5.81 3.51 15.11
N TYR A 452 4.56 3.25 14.72
CA TYR A 452 4.08 1.90 14.50
C TYR A 452 4.45 1.38 13.11
N GLY A 453 5.00 0.16 13.05
CA GLY A 453 5.35 -0.50 11.80
C GLY A 453 4.12 -1.08 11.08
N GLY A 454 4.21 -1.22 9.75
CA GLY A 454 3.16 -1.76 8.91
C GLY A 454 2.19 -0.70 8.38
N ILE A 455 1.07 -1.15 7.83
CA ILE A 455 0.04 -0.27 7.27
C ILE A 455 -0.87 0.20 8.39
N SER A 456 -1.01 1.51 8.58
CA SER A 456 -2.00 2.07 9.49
C SER A 456 -2.96 2.99 8.73
N TYR A 457 -4.23 2.91 9.10
CA TYR A 457 -5.31 3.72 8.56
C TYR A 457 -5.99 4.49 9.67
N LEU A 458 -6.11 5.81 9.50
CA LEU A 458 -6.83 6.71 10.39
C LEU A 458 -8.07 7.22 9.68
N ARG A 459 -9.22 6.96 10.25
CA ARG A 459 -10.50 7.48 9.78
C ARG A 459 -10.80 8.80 10.46
N THR A 460 -11.05 9.89 9.70
CA THR A 460 -11.41 11.19 10.24
C THR A 460 -12.74 11.70 9.70
N THR A 461 -13.39 12.57 10.47
CA THR A 461 -14.72 13.13 10.16
C THR A 461 -14.66 14.62 9.85
N ARG A 462 -15.67 15.10 9.13
CA ARG A 462 -15.81 16.51 8.75
C ARG A 462 -16.29 17.39 9.89
N GLU A 463 -17.26 16.90 10.67
CA GLU A 463 -17.93 17.65 11.72
C GLU A 463 -17.00 17.88 12.93
N LYS A 464 -17.24 19.02 13.63
CA LYS A 464 -16.62 19.27 14.91
C LYS A 464 -17.21 18.34 15.95
N THR A 465 -16.33 17.65 16.69
CA THR A 465 -16.74 16.83 17.83
C THR A 465 -16.38 17.52 19.15
N PRO A 466 -17.20 17.34 20.21
CA PRO A 466 -16.83 17.77 21.54
C PRO A 466 -15.52 17.12 22.00
N ILE A 467 -14.77 17.81 22.83
CA ILE A 467 -13.58 17.24 23.46
C ILE A 467 -14.01 16.31 24.58
N LEU A 468 -13.65 15.06 24.50
CA LEU A 468 -13.94 14.02 25.47
C LEU A 468 -12.75 13.76 26.40
N TYR A 469 -11.53 13.77 25.82
CA TYR A 469 -10.31 13.46 26.54
C TYR A 469 -9.50 14.73 26.82
N THR A 470 -9.24 15.02 28.10
CA THR A 470 -8.43 16.15 28.54
C THR A 470 -7.25 15.75 29.42
N ASP A 471 -7.23 14.50 29.87
CA ASP A 471 -6.21 13.88 30.72
C ASP A 471 -5.89 12.47 30.26
N ARG A 472 -4.83 11.89 30.81
CA ARG A 472 -4.36 10.52 30.53
C ARG A 472 -4.18 10.26 29.02
N LEU A 473 -3.76 11.27 28.26
CA LEU A 473 -3.62 11.20 26.80
C LEU A 473 -2.47 10.27 26.37
N GLU A 474 -1.50 10.08 27.23
CA GLU A 474 -0.36 9.17 27.05
C GLU A 474 -0.73 7.68 27.10
N GLU A 475 -1.91 7.35 27.63
CA GLU A 475 -2.39 5.96 27.72
C GLU A 475 -3.00 5.41 26.42
N PHE A 476 -3.18 6.25 25.39
CA PHE A 476 -3.63 5.74 24.10
C PHE A 476 -2.60 4.80 23.48
N ARG A 477 -3.08 3.67 22.97
CA ARG A 477 -2.26 2.62 22.34
C ARG A 477 -3.01 1.93 21.20
N VAL A 478 -2.29 1.39 20.26
CA VAL A 478 -2.85 0.48 19.26
C VAL A 478 -3.40 -0.77 19.95
N GLY A 479 -4.61 -1.18 19.59
CA GLY A 479 -5.30 -2.29 20.25
C GLY A 479 -5.97 -1.92 21.57
N GLY A 480 -6.09 -0.62 21.88
CA GLY A 480 -6.75 -0.15 23.10
C GLY A 480 -8.18 0.34 22.85
N SER A 481 -8.90 0.49 23.96
CA SER A 481 -10.21 1.13 24.04
C SER A 481 -10.33 1.94 25.34
N ARG A 482 -11.39 2.72 25.49
CA ARG A 482 -11.67 3.42 26.77
C ARG A 482 -13.13 3.34 27.15
N ILE A 483 -13.40 3.12 28.44
CA ILE A 483 -14.73 3.26 29.03
C ILE A 483 -14.96 4.77 29.28
N VAL A 484 -15.98 5.33 28.65
CA VAL A 484 -16.30 6.77 28.72
C VAL A 484 -17.55 7.06 29.54
N ARG A 485 -18.38 6.04 29.83
CA ARG A 485 -19.49 6.06 30.79
C ARG A 485 -19.61 4.69 31.46
N GLY A 486 -20.11 4.64 32.66
CA GLY A 486 -20.26 3.38 33.42
C GLY A 486 -18.92 2.79 33.85
N GLY A 487 -18.78 1.49 33.77
CA GLY A 487 -17.60 0.72 34.19
C GLY A 487 -17.80 -0.03 35.51
N ALA A 488 -19.03 0.00 36.06
CA ALA A 488 -19.36 -0.74 37.27
C ALA A 488 -19.64 -2.23 36.95
N PRO A 489 -19.41 -3.15 37.91
CA PRO A 489 -19.69 -4.58 37.70
C PRO A 489 -21.16 -4.91 37.49
N ASP A 490 -22.07 -3.99 37.81
CA ASP A 490 -23.51 -4.13 37.71
C ASP A 490 -24.12 -3.28 36.55
N ASP A 491 -23.32 -2.90 35.56
CA ASP A 491 -23.82 -2.28 34.35
C ASP A 491 -24.81 -3.22 33.64
N ALA A 492 -25.95 -2.65 33.20
CA ALA A 492 -27.02 -3.45 32.60
C ALA A 492 -26.80 -3.75 31.12
N VAL A 493 -26.17 -2.83 30.39
CA VAL A 493 -25.91 -2.92 28.95
C VAL A 493 -24.57 -2.31 28.63
N ALA A 494 -23.80 -2.90 27.71
CA ALA A 494 -22.65 -2.25 27.14
C ALA A 494 -22.94 -1.75 25.72
N VAL A 495 -22.57 -0.48 25.45
CA VAL A 495 -22.60 0.13 24.13
C VAL A 495 -21.16 0.31 23.66
N VAL A 496 -20.82 -0.32 22.54
CA VAL A 496 -19.51 -0.21 21.89
C VAL A 496 -19.64 0.69 20.68
N ALA A 497 -18.82 1.73 20.60
CA ALA A 497 -18.86 2.74 19.56
C ALA A 497 -17.45 3.17 19.16
N ALA A 498 -17.30 3.85 18.02
CA ALA A 498 -16.05 4.47 17.59
C ALA A 498 -16.33 5.78 16.84
N GLY A 499 -15.40 6.72 16.94
CA GLY A 499 -15.52 8.01 16.25
C GLY A 499 -16.78 8.78 16.63
N ILE A 500 -17.54 9.22 15.62
CA ILE A 500 -18.72 10.08 15.83
C ILE A 500 -19.81 9.40 16.68
N THR A 501 -19.98 8.08 16.55
CA THR A 501 -21.03 7.34 17.28
C THR A 501 -20.75 7.23 18.79
N VAL A 502 -19.52 7.49 19.24
CA VAL A 502 -19.19 7.60 20.67
C VAL A 502 -19.99 8.73 21.32
N HIS A 503 -20.12 9.88 20.64
CA HIS A 503 -20.88 11.03 21.14
C HIS A 503 -22.38 10.74 21.22
N GLU A 504 -22.91 10.01 20.25
CA GLU A 504 -24.32 9.57 20.26
C GLU A 504 -24.57 8.54 21.40
N ALA A 505 -23.62 7.62 21.63
CA ALA A 505 -23.69 6.65 22.72
C ALA A 505 -23.62 7.33 24.11
N ILE A 506 -22.82 8.37 24.26
CA ILE A 506 -22.75 9.17 25.49
C ILE A 506 -24.08 9.90 25.76
N LYS A 507 -24.65 10.57 24.74
CA LYS A 507 -25.98 11.22 24.86
C LYS A 507 -27.05 10.20 25.28
N ALA A 508 -27.05 9.03 24.67
CA ALA A 508 -28.00 7.96 25.00
C ALA A 508 -27.84 7.44 26.44
N ALA A 509 -26.61 7.21 26.88
CA ALA A 509 -26.33 6.79 28.25
C ALA A 509 -26.75 7.85 29.28
N ASP A 510 -26.49 9.11 28.99
CA ASP A 510 -26.87 10.24 29.85
C ASP A 510 -28.40 10.41 29.92
N GLU A 511 -29.17 10.17 28.82
CA GLU A 511 -30.64 10.20 28.80
C GLU A 511 -31.30 9.14 29.69
N VAL A 512 -30.72 7.92 29.71
CA VAL A 512 -31.28 6.83 30.54
C VAL A 512 -30.69 6.78 31.95
N ARG A 513 -29.84 7.74 32.31
CA ARG A 513 -29.15 7.82 33.59
C ARG A 513 -30.14 7.78 34.75
N GLY A 514 -29.82 6.99 35.79
CA GLY A 514 -30.68 6.79 36.96
C GLY A 514 -31.79 5.74 36.77
N LYS A 515 -32.01 5.25 35.52
CA LYS A 515 -32.94 4.15 35.22
C LYS A 515 -32.22 2.90 34.75
N ILE A 516 -31.24 3.03 33.89
CA ILE A 516 -30.44 1.94 33.33
C ILE A 516 -28.96 2.33 33.43
N LYS A 517 -28.15 1.44 34.02
CA LYS A 517 -26.68 1.60 34.06
C LYS A 517 -26.11 1.14 32.74
N VAL A 518 -25.48 2.06 32.02
CA VAL A 518 -24.92 1.80 30.69
C VAL A 518 -23.40 2.00 30.72
N ARG A 519 -22.68 1.02 30.26
CA ARG A 519 -21.24 1.12 29.96
C ARG A 519 -21.09 1.55 28.50
N VAL A 520 -20.39 2.65 28.26
CA VAL A 520 -20.03 3.09 26.89
C VAL A 520 -18.53 2.90 26.70
N ILE A 521 -18.16 2.17 25.66
CA ILE A 521 -16.79 1.89 25.27
C ILE A 521 -16.47 2.60 23.96
N ASP A 522 -15.47 3.48 23.99
CA ASP A 522 -14.83 4.02 22.80
C ASP A 522 -13.80 3.01 22.28
N ALA A 523 -14.15 2.27 21.24
CA ALA A 523 -13.32 1.27 20.58
C ALA A 523 -12.53 1.93 19.42
N TYR A 524 -11.76 2.97 19.73
CA TYR A 524 -10.99 3.75 18.74
C TYR A 524 -10.00 2.93 17.91
N SER A 525 -9.52 1.81 18.44
CA SER A 525 -8.75 0.81 17.69
C SER A 525 -9.69 -0.30 17.22
N VAL A 526 -10.11 -0.17 15.95
CA VAL A 526 -11.01 -1.14 15.29
C VAL A 526 -10.26 -2.41 14.91
N LYS A 527 -8.95 -2.25 14.58
CA LYS A 527 -8.03 -3.37 14.33
C LYS A 527 -6.59 -2.98 14.71
N PRO A 528 -5.90 -3.74 15.56
CA PRO A 528 -6.48 -4.76 16.40
C PRO A 528 -7.51 -4.16 17.38
N ILE A 529 -8.51 -4.96 17.77
CA ILE A 529 -9.54 -4.52 18.71
C ILE A 529 -9.19 -4.94 20.14
N ASP A 530 -9.66 -4.20 21.14
CA ASP A 530 -9.42 -4.49 22.56
C ASP A 530 -10.32 -5.64 23.06
N THR A 531 -9.92 -6.87 22.76
CA THR A 531 -10.66 -8.08 23.14
C THR A 531 -10.86 -8.19 24.65
N VAL A 532 -9.88 -7.76 25.46
CA VAL A 532 -9.98 -7.84 26.93
C VAL A 532 -11.12 -6.97 27.44
N ALA A 533 -11.17 -5.71 27.02
CA ALA A 533 -12.23 -4.79 27.40
C ALA A 533 -13.62 -5.25 26.93
N LEU A 534 -13.71 -5.87 25.75
CA LEU A 534 -14.97 -6.42 25.22
C LEU A 534 -15.46 -7.63 26.02
N VAL A 535 -14.57 -8.54 26.39
CA VAL A 535 -14.90 -9.71 27.24
C VAL A 535 -15.37 -9.26 28.62
N ASP A 536 -14.65 -8.30 29.24
CA ASP A 536 -15.04 -7.75 30.54
C ASP A 536 -16.41 -7.05 30.46
N ALA A 537 -16.67 -6.31 29.39
CA ALA A 537 -17.97 -5.66 29.16
C ALA A 537 -19.10 -6.68 28.98
N ALA A 538 -18.89 -7.72 28.18
CA ALA A 538 -19.88 -8.78 27.99
C ALA A 538 -20.24 -9.46 29.31
N ARG A 539 -19.26 -9.82 30.12
CA ARG A 539 -19.48 -10.46 31.42
C ARG A 539 -20.15 -9.54 32.44
N ALA A 540 -19.70 -8.28 32.54
CA ALA A 540 -20.28 -7.31 33.44
C ALA A 540 -21.75 -7.00 33.17
N THR A 541 -22.17 -7.10 31.89
CA THR A 541 -23.54 -6.78 31.46
C THR A 541 -24.40 -8.03 31.25
N GLY A 542 -23.93 -9.22 31.61
CA GLY A 542 -24.63 -10.49 31.39
C GLY A 542 -24.85 -10.75 29.91
N GLY A 543 -23.92 -10.35 29.02
CA GLY A 543 -23.96 -10.60 27.58
C GLY A 543 -24.90 -9.67 26.80
N ARG A 544 -25.33 -8.54 27.36
CA ARG A 544 -26.21 -7.56 26.68
C ARG A 544 -25.38 -6.46 26.04
N LEU A 545 -25.19 -6.56 24.72
CA LEU A 545 -24.31 -5.68 23.96
C LEU A 545 -25.08 -4.94 22.85
N CYS A 546 -24.79 -3.65 22.71
CA CYS A 546 -25.17 -2.84 21.58
C CYS A 546 -23.88 -2.34 20.90
N VAL A 547 -23.70 -2.60 19.60
CA VAL A 547 -22.65 -1.94 18.81
C VAL A 547 -23.27 -0.91 17.91
N VAL A 548 -22.69 0.28 17.84
CA VAL A 548 -23.16 1.35 16.97
C VAL A 548 -22.02 1.90 16.15
N GLU A 549 -22.20 1.97 14.83
CA GLU A 549 -21.20 2.44 13.89
C GLU A 549 -21.77 3.24 12.73
N ASP A 550 -21.00 4.24 12.29
CA ASP A 550 -21.26 5.04 11.09
C ASP A 550 -20.55 4.39 9.89
N HIS A 551 -21.06 3.24 9.49
CA HIS A 551 -20.52 2.38 8.45
C HIS A 551 -21.62 1.39 8.02
N TRP A 552 -21.45 0.73 6.85
CA TRP A 552 -22.33 -0.39 6.50
C TRP A 552 -22.32 -1.46 7.60
N ILE A 553 -23.41 -2.20 7.72
CA ILE A 553 -23.51 -3.28 8.70
C ILE A 553 -22.44 -4.38 8.52
N GLN A 554 -21.96 -4.58 7.28
CA GLN A 554 -20.99 -5.61 6.96
C GLN A 554 -19.55 -5.10 7.11
N GLY A 555 -18.72 -5.90 7.75
CA GLY A 555 -17.25 -5.71 7.78
C GLY A 555 -16.73 -4.65 8.74
N GLY A 556 -17.58 -3.85 9.37
CA GLY A 556 -17.19 -2.74 10.24
C GLY A 556 -16.87 -3.14 11.68
N LEU A 557 -17.19 -2.23 12.63
CA LEU A 557 -16.93 -2.41 14.06
C LEU A 557 -17.73 -3.56 14.65
N GLY A 558 -19.00 -3.72 14.25
CA GLY A 558 -19.86 -4.80 14.78
C GLY A 558 -19.28 -6.18 14.50
N ASP A 559 -18.82 -6.42 13.27
CA ASP A 559 -18.16 -7.67 12.91
C ASP A 559 -16.84 -7.87 13.66
N ALA A 560 -16.07 -6.78 13.90
CA ALA A 560 -14.85 -6.85 14.69
C ALA A 560 -15.11 -7.26 16.13
N VAL A 561 -16.15 -6.71 16.75
CA VAL A 561 -16.57 -7.05 18.12
C VAL A 561 -17.02 -8.52 18.21
N LEU A 562 -17.89 -8.96 17.28
CA LEU A 562 -18.38 -10.34 17.27
C LEU A 562 -17.24 -11.35 17.05
N ALA A 563 -16.33 -11.08 16.12
CA ALA A 563 -15.17 -11.94 15.87
C ALA A 563 -14.29 -12.05 17.11
N ALA A 564 -13.96 -10.92 17.75
CA ALA A 564 -13.14 -10.90 18.96
C ALA A 564 -13.75 -11.69 20.13
N LEU A 565 -15.05 -11.55 20.36
CA LEU A 565 -15.77 -12.30 21.41
C LEU A 565 -15.85 -13.80 21.08
N ALA A 566 -16.01 -14.15 19.82
CA ALA A 566 -16.03 -15.54 19.37
C ALA A 566 -14.65 -16.20 19.53
N GLU A 567 -13.57 -15.52 19.10
CA GLU A 567 -12.20 -16.00 19.25
C GLU A 567 -11.77 -16.13 20.71
N ALA A 568 -12.27 -15.24 21.60
CA ALA A 568 -12.07 -15.33 23.04
C ALA A 568 -12.88 -16.46 23.72
N GLY A 569 -13.73 -17.17 22.97
CA GLY A 569 -14.54 -18.28 23.49
C GLY A 569 -15.77 -17.88 24.30
N VAL A 570 -16.12 -16.58 24.30
CA VAL A 570 -17.24 -16.03 25.10
C VAL A 570 -18.52 -15.82 24.29
N ALA A 571 -18.59 -16.27 23.07
CA ALA A 571 -19.78 -16.13 22.20
C ALA A 571 -21.07 -16.69 22.85
N ARG A 572 -20.97 -17.77 23.65
CA ARG A 572 -22.10 -18.36 24.37
C ARG A 572 -22.55 -17.56 25.59
N GLU A 573 -21.72 -16.62 26.05
CA GLU A 573 -22.04 -15.71 27.16
C GLU A 573 -22.85 -14.50 26.68
N ILE A 574 -23.02 -14.33 25.35
CA ILE A 574 -23.80 -13.24 24.76
C ILE A 574 -25.29 -13.60 24.83
N GLU A 575 -26.02 -12.92 25.70
CA GLU A 575 -27.47 -13.05 25.83
C GLU A 575 -28.17 -12.42 24.61
N ARG A 576 -27.74 -11.20 24.26
CA ARG A 576 -28.33 -10.46 23.14
C ARG A 576 -27.33 -9.44 22.55
N PHE A 577 -27.29 -9.40 21.24
CA PHE A 577 -26.45 -8.47 20.47
C PHE A 577 -27.31 -7.63 19.55
N VAL A 578 -27.26 -6.31 19.71
CA VAL A 578 -27.92 -5.33 18.84
C VAL A 578 -26.84 -4.61 18.05
N HIS A 579 -26.98 -4.58 16.72
CA HIS A 579 -26.05 -3.91 15.84
C HIS A 579 -26.75 -2.77 15.09
N LEU A 580 -26.46 -1.52 15.49
CA LEU A 580 -26.93 -0.32 14.84
C LEU A 580 -25.85 0.16 13.84
N ALA A 581 -26.20 0.18 12.58
CA ALA A 581 -25.31 0.51 11.47
C ALA A 581 -26.11 1.06 10.30
N VAL A 582 -25.47 1.67 9.34
CA VAL A 582 -26.11 2.14 8.11
C VAL A 582 -26.58 0.93 7.29
N ARG A 583 -27.85 0.89 6.89
CA ARG A 583 -28.46 -0.25 6.18
C ARG A 583 -28.98 0.12 4.80
N ASP A 584 -29.45 1.34 4.65
CA ASP A 584 -30.03 1.84 3.40
C ASP A 584 -29.10 2.90 2.79
N MET A 585 -29.13 3.03 1.46
CA MET A 585 -28.35 4.06 0.77
C MET A 585 -28.76 5.44 1.26
N PRO A 586 -27.86 6.21 1.90
CA PRO A 586 -28.18 7.54 2.40
C PRO A 586 -28.35 8.55 1.26
N GLY A 587 -29.05 9.62 1.56
CA GLY A 587 -29.11 10.81 0.70
C GLY A 587 -28.22 11.94 1.21
N SER A 588 -28.41 13.13 0.67
CA SER A 588 -27.86 14.39 1.23
C SER A 588 -28.79 14.93 2.32
N GLY A 589 -28.22 15.55 3.35
CA GLY A 589 -28.97 16.15 4.45
C GLY A 589 -28.02 16.75 5.51
N LYS A 590 -28.57 17.25 6.59
CA LYS A 590 -27.74 17.68 7.72
C LYS A 590 -27.17 16.47 8.46
N PRO A 591 -25.97 16.55 9.03
CA PRO A 591 -25.33 15.43 9.74
C PRO A 591 -26.25 14.74 10.76
N ALA A 592 -26.94 15.52 11.61
CA ALA A 592 -27.84 14.97 12.63
C ALA A 592 -29.08 14.26 12.03
N GLU A 593 -29.62 14.78 10.92
CA GLU A 593 -30.74 14.15 10.20
C GLU A 593 -30.34 12.83 9.60
N LEU A 594 -29.13 12.75 9.03
CA LEU A 594 -28.61 11.53 8.41
C LEU A 594 -28.23 10.46 9.45
N LEU A 595 -27.64 10.84 10.59
CA LEU A 595 -27.40 9.91 11.70
C LEU A 595 -28.73 9.31 12.23
N ASP A 596 -29.78 10.14 12.29
CA ASP A 596 -31.11 9.67 12.73
C ASP A 596 -31.79 8.79 11.68
N ALA A 597 -31.76 9.18 10.42
CA ALA A 597 -32.31 8.37 9.32
C ALA A 597 -31.58 7.03 9.15
N ALA A 598 -30.25 6.99 9.38
CA ALA A 598 -29.46 5.76 9.37
C ALA A 598 -29.68 4.86 10.58
N GLY A 599 -30.47 5.28 11.59
CA GLY A 599 -30.74 4.46 12.77
C GLY A 599 -29.59 4.38 13.77
N ILE A 600 -28.65 5.33 13.74
CA ILE A 600 -27.44 5.33 14.59
C ILE A 600 -27.34 6.54 15.52
N SER A 601 -28.38 7.36 15.60
CA SER A 601 -28.46 8.48 16.52
C SER A 601 -28.72 8.04 17.97
N ALA A 602 -28.52 8.95 18.93
CA ALA A 602 -28.78 8.72 20.36
C ALA A 602 -30.18 8.14 20.62
N ARG A 603 -31.22 8.59 19.93
CA ARG A 603 -32.58 8.07 20.05
C ARG A 603 -32.67 6.57 19.77
N HIS A 604 -32.00 6.09 18.75
CA HIS A 604 -32.00 4.66 18.39
C HIS A 604 -31.19 3.84 19.38
N ILE A 605 -30.08 4.38 19.89
CA ILE A 605 -29.26 3.74 20.94
C ILE A 605 -30.08 3.63 22.23
N VAL A 606 -30.83 4.67 22.63
CA VAL A 606 -31.74 4.63 23.81
C VAL A 606 -32.75 3.49 23.68
N ASN A 607 -33.37 3.33 22.50
CA ASN A 607 -34.34 2.27 22.26
C ASN A 607 -33.69 0.89 22.37
N ALA A 608 -32.52 0.68 21.76
CA ALA A 608 -31.75 -0.56 21.87
C ALA A 608 -31.35 -0.88 23.31
N VAL A 609 -30.91 0.13 24.07
CA VAL A 609 -30.53 -0.02 25.50
C VAL A 609 -31.75 -0.40 26.34
N ARG A 610 -32.92 0.24 26.13
CA ARG A 610 -34.16 -0.11 26.83
C ARG A 610 -34.62 -1.53 26.54
N GLU A 611 -34.55 -1.94 25.29
CA GLU A 611 -34.90 -3.30 24.84
C GLU A 611 -33.97 -4.34 25.49
N LEU A 612 -32.65 -4.12 25.46
CA LEU A 612 -31.65 -4.99 26.07
C LEU A 612 -31.80 -5.10 27.59
N ALA A 613 -32.06 -3.99 28.27
CA ALA A 613 -32.27 -3.98 29.71
C ALA A 613 -33.60 -4.60 30.15
N GLY A 614 -34.64 -4.55 29.29
CA GLY A 614 -35.97 -5.14 29.55
C GLY A 614 -36.05 -6.64 29.38
N SER A 615 -35.18 -7.23 28.58
CA SER A 615 -35.15 -8.68 28.29
C SER A 615 -34.82 -9.56 29.49
N GLY A 616 -34.16 -9.00 30.53
CA GLY A 616 -33.83 -9.74 31.78
C GLY A 616 -34.98 -9.94 32.79
N ARG A 617 -36.22 -9.44 32.53
CA ARG A 617 -37.38 -9.56 33.42
C ARG A 617 -38.41 -10.64 33.01
N GLY A 618 -38.17 -11.40 31.93
CA GLY A 618 -39.14 -12.31 31.33
C GLY A 618 -38.77 -13.81 31.38
N GLY A 619 -38.09 -14.29 32.40
CA GLY A 619 -37.71 -15.69 32.45
C GLY A 619 -37.75 -16.28 33.88
N HIS A 620 -38.95 -16.47 34.41
CA HIS A 620 -39.36 -17.53 35.33
C HIS A 620 -40.78 -17.24 35.86
N ARG A 621 -41.77 -17.76 35.14
CA ARG A 621 -43.02 -18.23 35.68
C ARG A 621 -43.38 -19.57 35.02
#